data_78fe70d9bd050688be4ae43c5366d5f6
#
_entry.id   78fe70d9bd050688be4ae43c5366d5f6
#
_cell.length_a   1.000
_cell.length_b   1.000
_cell.length_c   1.000
_cell.angle_alpha   90.00
_cell.angle_beta   90.00
_cell.angle_gamma   90.00
#
_symmetry.space_group_name_H-M   'P 1'
#
loop_
_entity.id
_entity.type
_entity.pdbx_description
1 polymer ?
#
loop_
_entity_poly.entity_id
_entity_poly.type
_entity_poly.pdbx_seq_one_letter_code
_entity_poly.pdbx_strand_id
1 'polypeptide(L)'
;MPSFESSDVNAEEKRPQTPSEAQRNHLQKIISNGSPAKYTHTLSIPGDNAHPNSIEVPASRSSIAESDALMHSLSIAPSQVDRRNSRNSFGASLPIPRSKRQSRLSSVTAQDGKPTRPGMPAIQPTREILSSQVQDMSAVKTAAAKDMAFAFDIDGVLVHGDRLIPEGQRALEILNGDNELGIKIPHIFLTNGSGKPEAARCAQLSKILHNPVSTEQFIQSHTPMSALAEYYETVLVVGGENYQCREVAKQYGFKDIVVPNDIYASQPTIAPLREHFTAEQRATSTPRDFSKVNIDAILVFSDSRDYATDLQIIMDLLQSDSGVLGTRSKDPTTQSLPIYFSQGDLLCPTEHPIPRMSQGTFRIALEAIYKAITGHELERVVYGKPELATYKYADEIMASWMETIHQEEKLPKNIYMIGDNPQSDIIGGNMYGWNTCLVRTGVFQGGENDEKNPANFGVFNNVLEAVKTAIKKELGEDFKFQWSDSMNPVTAGHSISAIE
;
A
#
# COMPACT_ATOMS: atom_id res chain seq x y z
N MET A 1 62.64 18.69 7.99
CA MET A 1 61.40 19.00 7.32
C MET A 1 61.07 17.86 6.37
N PRO A 2 60.09 17.00 6.63
CA PRO A 2 59.53 16.12 5.63
C PRO A 2 58.16 16.63 5.20
N SER A 3 57.98 16.66 3.91
CA SER A 3 56.78 16.97 3.14
C SER A 3 55.65 15.96 3.40
N PHE A 4 54.47 16.47 3.75
CA PHE A 4 53.23 15.67 3.76
C PHE A 4 52.64 15.66 2.38
N GLU A 5 52.57 14.50 1.75
CA GLU A 5 51.76 14.21 0.57
C GLU A 5 50.29 14.09 1.01
N SER A 6 49.44 14.89 0.39
CA SER A 6 48.00 14.82 0.49
C SER A 6 47.50 13.68 -0.40
N SER A 7 46.96 12.63 0.21
CA SER A 7 46.17 11.62 -0.50
C SER A 7 44.75 12.12 -0.69
N ASP A 8 44.43 12.51 -1.92
CA ASP A 8 43.05 12.74 -2.39
C ASP A 8 42.27 11.43 -2.35
N VAL A 9 41.36 11.31 -1.41
CA VAL A 9 40.33 10.26 -1.41
C VAL A 9 39.15 10.81 -2.20
N ASN A 10 39.06 10.45 -3.48
CA ASN A 10 37.86 10.62 -4.27
C ASN A 10 36.70 9.80 -3.67
N ALA A 11 35.88 10.44 -2.86
CA ALA A 11 34.56 9.94 -2.52
C ALA A 11 33.65 10.24 -3.72
N GLU A 12 33.43 9.26 -4.58
CA GLU A 12 32.31 9.27 -5.53
C GLU A 12 31.00 9.35 -4.73
N GLU A 13 30.43 10.54 -4.66
CA GLU A 13 29.05 10.78 -4.25
C GLU A 13 28.13 9.99 -5.21
N LYS A 14 27.65 8.83 -4.79
CA LYS A 14 26.61 8.09 -5.51
C LYS A 14 25.35 8.96 -5.54
N ARG A 15 25.04 9.47 -6.73
CA ARG A 15 23.77 10.19 -6.99
C ARG A 15 22.60 9.31 -6.53
N PRO A 16 21.56 9.88 -5.89
CA PRO A 16 20.35 9.13 -5.55
C PRO A 16 19.76 8.54 -6.82
N GLN A 17 19.46 7.25 -6.79
CA GLN A 17 18.84 6.55 -7.92
C GLN A 17 17.42 7.09 -8.12
N THR A 18 17.18 7.69 -9.28
CA THR A 18 15.85 8.02 -9.76
C THR A 18 15.07 6.75 -10.08
N PRO A 19 13.72 6.76 -10.05
CA PRO A 19 12.90 5.63 -10.47
C PRO A 19 13.37 5.09 -11.82
N SER A 20 13.41 3.75 -11.99
CA SER A 20 13.89 3.13 -13.22
C SER A 20 13.07 3.59 -14.43
N GLU A 21 13.68 3.57 -15.63
CA GLU A 21 13.01 3.95 -16.86
C GLU A 21 11.76 3.09 -17.14
N ALA A 22 11.78 1.82 -16.70
CA ALA A 22 10.63 0.93 -16.74
C ALA A 22 9.49 1.40 -15.83
N GLN A 23 9.79 1.90 -14.64
CA GLN A 23 8.80 2.49 -13.71
C GLN A 23 8.18 3.76 -14.29
N ARG A 24 8.95 4.61 -14.97
CA ARG A 24 8.45 5.81 -15.65
C ARG A 24 7.54 5.47 -16.85
N ASN A 25 7.95 4.52 -17.69
CA ASN A 25 7.17 4.13 -18.87
C ASN A 25 5.83 3.50 -18.51
N HIS A 26 5.75 2.81 -17.38
CA HIS A 26 4.51 2.20 -16.92
C HIS A 26 3.55 3.23 -16.32
N LEU A 27 4.03 4.16 -15.49
CA LEU A 27 3.24 5.27 -14.97
C LEU A 27 2.67 6.12 -16.11
N GLN A 28 3.40 6.32 -17.20
CA GLN A 28 2.86 6.94 -18.43
C GLN A 28 1.68 6.15 -19.02
N LYS A 29 1.75 4.81 -19.04
CA LYS A 29 0.62 3.98 -19.51
C LYS A 29 -0.60 4.06 -18.58
N ILE A 30 -0.40 4.14 -17.27
CA ILE A 30 -1.51 4.31 -16.30
C ILE A 30 -2.19 5.66 -16.52
N ILE A 31 -1.42 6.73 -16.72
CA ILE A 31 -1.94 8.09 -16.93
C ILE A 31 -2.59 8.24 -18.32
N SER A 32 -1.99 7.67 -19.38
CA SER A 32 -2.51 7.76 -20.74
C SER A 32 -3.75 6.88 -20.99
N ASN A 33 -3.90 5.78 -20.27
CA ASN A 33 -5.08 4.92 -20.32
C ASN A 33 -6.20 5.37 -19.34
N GLY A 34 -5.86 6.24 -18.39
CA GLY A 34 -6.79 6.95 -17.53
C GLY A 34 -7.15 8.29 -18.16
N SER A 35 -7.89 8.30 -19.28
CA SER A 35 -8.78 9.44 -19.55
C SER A 35 -9.58 9.68 -18.27
N PRO A 36 -9.84 10.93 -17.86
CA PRO A 36 -10.65 11.19 -16.68
C PRO A 36 -12.02 10.57 -16.92
N ALA A 37 -12.18 9.30 -16.56
CA ALA A 37 -13.47 8.70 -16.45
C ALA A 37 -14.18 9.53 -15.38
N LYS A 38 -15.25 10.22 -15.78
CA LYS A 38 -16.12 10.97 -14.90
C LYS A 38 -16.69 9.99 -13.86
N TYR A 39 -15.95 9.74 -12.80
CA TYR A 39 -16.46 9.06 -11.62
C TYR A 39 -17.20 10.11 -10.79
N THR A 40 -18.40 10.47 -11.26
CA THR A 40 -19.36 11.17 -10.45
C THR A 40 -19.98 10.17 -9.47
N HIS A 41 -19.44 10.07 -8.29
CA HIS A 41 -20.20 9.55 -7.16
C HIS A 41 -21.15 10.63 -6.69
N THR A 42 -22.37 10.64 -7.24
CA THR A 42 -23.47 11.48 -6.78
C THR A 42 -23.97 10.91 -5.45
N LEU A 43 -23.69 11.61 -4.36
CA LEU A 43 -24.44 11.47 -3.11
C LEU A 43 -25.85 12.03 -3.34
N SER A 44 -26.83 11.17 -3.58
CA SER A 44 -28.24 11.56 -3.58
C SER A 44 -28.70 11.70 -2.12
N ILE A 45 -28.86 12.94 -1.70
CA ILE A 45 -29.62 13.24 -0.47
C ILE A 45 -31.09 13.28 -0.86
N PRO A 46 -31.99 12.50 -0.22
CA PRO A 46 -33.42 12.66 -0.44
C PRO A 46 -33.84 14.05 0.02
N GLY A 47 -34.47 14.80 -0.87
CA GLY A 47 -34.99 16.12 -0.54
C GLY A 47 -36.24 16.04 0.31
N ASP A 48 -36.29 16.77 1.39
CA ASP A 48 -37.52 17.17 2.03
C ASP A 48 -37.71 18.68 1.92
N ASN A 49 -38.86 19.02 1.34
CA ASN A 49 -39.38 20.38 1.27
C ASN A 49 -39.88 20.82 2.64
N ALA A 50 -39.31 21.88 3.20
CA ALA A 50 -40.08 22.85 4.04
C ALA A 50 -39.24 24.08 4.35
N HIS A 51 -39.78 25.23 4.15
CA HIS A 51 -39.29 26.58 4.39
C HIS A 51 -39.35 27.00 5.89
N PRO A 52 -38.91 28.24 6.23
CA PRO A 52 -37.91 28.47 7.28
C PRO A 52 -38.50 29.05 8.55
N ASN A 53 -37.84 28.95 9.66
CA ASN A 53 -37.58 30.03 10.62
C ASN A 53 -37.19 29.51 12.00
N SER A 54 -36.42 30.35 12.65
CA SER A 54 -36.08 30.40 14.07
C SER A 54 -35.01 29.47 14.60
N ILE A 55 -33.87 30.12 14.83
CA ILE A 55 -32.77 29.70 15.68
C ILE A 55 -33.26 29.72 17.13
N GLU A 56 -33.29 28.56 17.79
CA GLU A 56 -33.23 28.46 19.24
C GLU A 56 -32.11 27.49 19.63
N VAL A 57 -31.17 28.00 20.41
CA VAL A 57 -30.07 27.23 21.02
C VAL A 57 -30.56 26.75 22.39
N PRO A 58 -30.56 25.45 22.69
CA PRO A 58 -30.56 24.97 24.05
C PRO A 58 -29.17 24.47 24.46
N ALA A 59 -28.83 24.86 25.68
CA ALA A 59 -27.62 24.48 26.38
C ALA A 59 -27.66 23.03 26.89
N SER A 60 -26.45 22.44 26.86
CA SER A 60 -25.90 21.44 27.77
C SER A 60 -26.49 20.03 27.88
N ARG A 61 -25.54 19.12 27.76
CA ARG A 61 -25.39 17.79 28.38
C ARG A 61 -25.72 16.54 27.55
N SER A 62 -24.66 15.76 27.48
CA SER A 62 -24.57 14.29 27.46
C SER A 62 -24.71 13.64 26.07
N SER A 63 -23.75 12.94 25.66
CA SER A 63 -23.39 11.57 25.90
C SER A 63 -22.72 10.93 24.67
N ILE A 64 -21.86 10.01 24.92
CA ILE A 64 -21.06 9.15 24.06
C ILE A 64 -21.85 8.43 22.93
N ALA A 65 -23.17 8.47 22.96
CA ALA A 65 -24.03 7.82 21.96
C ALA A 65 -24.15 8.58 20.60
N GLU A 66 -23.84 9.88 20.54
CA GLU A 66 -23.96 10.66 19.30
C GLU A 66 -22.74 10.51 18.37
N SER A 67 -21.60 10.05 18.88
CA SER A 67 -20.43 9.79 18.04
C SER A 67 -20.62 8.57 17.13
N ASP A 68 -21.34 7.54 17.58
CA ASP A 68 -21.62 6.36 16.77
C ASP A 68 -22.64 6.63 15.66
N ALA A 69 -23.61 7.52 15.92
CA ALA A 69 -24.59 7.91 14.91
C ALA A 69 -23.98 8.77 13.79
N LEU A 70 -22.99 9.61 14.12
CA LEU A 70 -22.28 10.42 13.10
C LEU A 70 -21.33 9.56 12.26
N MET A 71 -20.69 8.55 12.86
CA MET A 71 -19.86 7.58 12.13
C MET A 71 -20.70 6.69 11.21
N HIS A 72 -21.94 6.35 11.61
CA HIS A 72 -22.88 5.61 10.75
C HIS A 72 -23.41 6.42 9.56
N SER A 73 -23.51 7.74 9.67
CA SER A 73 -23.98 8.59 8.57
C SER A 73 -22.91 8.89 7.50
N LEU A 74 -21.64 8.70 7.82
CA LEU A 74 -20.50 8.92 6.91
C LEU A 74 -20.05 7.66 6.17
N SER A 75 -20.68 6.51 6.43
CA SER A 75 -20.34 5.28 5.69
C SER A 75 -21.04 5.28 4.33
N ILE A 76 -20.29 5.58 3.30
CA ILE A 76 -20.69 5.50 1.90
C ILE A 76 -20.91 4.03 1.55
N ALA A 77 -22.17 3.64 1.33
CA ALA A 77 -22.49 2.31 0.82
C ALA A 77 -21.96 2.16 -0.61
N PRO A 78 -21.30 1.05 -0.96
CA PRO A 78 -21.00 0.78 -2.36
C PRO A 78 -22.30 0.56 -3.11
N SER A 79 -22.49 1.28 -4.23
CA SER A 79 -23.60 1.10 -5.13
C SER A 79 -23.61 -0.35 -5.64
N GLN A 80 -24.75 -1.03 -5.46
CA GLN A 80 -25.01 -2.34 -6.08
C GLN A 80 -24.88 -2.17 -7.60
N VAL A 81 -23.82 -2.73 -8.16
CA VAL A 81 -23.73 -2.93 -9.61
C VAL A 81 -24.72 -4.02 -9.99
N ASP A 82 -25.76 -3.61 -10.73
CA ASP A 82 -26.84 -4.45 -11.26
C ASP A 82 -26.24 -5.58 -12.13
N ARG A 83 -26.27 -6.80 -11.61
CA ARG A 83 -25.88 -8.03 -12.35
C ARG A 83 -27.01 -8.46 -13.27
N ARG A 84 -27.42 -7.63 -14.23
CA ARG A 84 -28.30 -8.05 -15.33
C ARG A 84 -27.84 -7.42 -16.62
N ASN A 85 -27.38 -8.28 -17.52
CA ASN A 85 -27.11 -8.13 -18.95
C ASN A 85 -25.61 -8.12 -19.35
N SER A 86 -25.05 -9.31 -19.42
CA SER A 86 -24.24 -9.71 -20.58
C SER A 86 -24.20 -11.23 -20.71
N ARG A 87 -25.33 -11.80 -21.13
CA ARG A 87 -25.33 -13.09 -21.86
C ARG A 87 -25.61 -12.73 -23.29
N ASN A 88 -24.62 -12.77 -24.14
CA ASN A 88 -24.73 -13.22 -25.53
C ASN A 88 -23.34 -13.42 -26.12
N SER A 89 -23.17 -14.66 -26.39
CA SER A 89 -22.73 -15.30 -27.62
C SER A 89 -21.25 -15.28 -27.92
N PHE A 90 -20.62 -16.47 -27.79
CA PHE A 90 -20.20 -17.23 -28.95
C PHE A 90 -19.89 -18.67 -28.52
N GLY A 91 -20.67 -19.57 -29.01
CA GLY A 91 -20.50 -20.99 -28.86
C GLY A 91 -19.47 -21.55 -29.85
N ALA A 92 -18.76 -22.56 -29.40
CA ALA A 92 -18.34 -23.68 -30.22
C ALA A 92 -17.90 -24.79 -29.28
N SER A 93 -18.80 -25.78 -29.12
CA SER A 93 -18.51 -27.05 -28.46
C SER A 93 -17.79 -27.95 -29.44
N LEU A 94 -16.68 -28.55 -29.03
CA LEU A 94 -16.18 -29.78 -29.62
C LEU A 94 -16.13 -30.86 -28.53
N PRO A 95 -16.60 -32.09 -28.83
CA PRO A 95 -16.79 -33.13 -27.84
C PRO A 95 -15.52 -33.96 -27.62
N ILE A 96 -15.22 -34.23 -26.35
CA ILE A 96 -14.18 -35.17 -25.93
C ILE A 96 -14.82 -36.58 -25.80
N PRO A 97 -14.27 -37.64 -26.40
CA PRO A 97 -14.85 -38.97 -26.29
C PRO A 97 -14.56 -39.64 -24.94
N ARG A 98 -15.61 -40.10 -24.30
CA ARG A 98 -15.53 -40.94 -23.11
C ARG A 98 -15.14 -42.35 -23.53
N SER A 99 -14.01 -42.88 -23.11
CA SER A 99 -13.69 -44.28 -23.16
C SER A 99 -14.28 -45.00 -21.95
N LYS A 100 -15.22 -45.90 -22.22
CA LYS A 100 -15.77 -46.89 -21.27
C LYS A 100 -14.71 -47.97 -21.03
N ARG A 101 -14.28 -48.17 -19.82
CA ARG A 101 -13.69 -49.43 -19.38
C ARG A 101 -14.69 -50.15 -18.48
N GLN A 102 -15.24 -51.21 -19.02
CA GLN A 102 -16.07 -52.18 -18.31
C GLN A 102 -15.23 -53.02 -17.37
N SER A 103 -15.61 -53.04 -16.10
CA SER A 103 -15.15 -54.02 -15.13
C SER A 103 -15.93 -55.32 -15.34
N ARG A 104 -15.25 -56.39 -15.67
CA ARG A 104 -15.79 -57.78 -15.57
C ARG A 104 -15.42 -58.32 -14.20
N LEU A 105 -16.38 -58.45 -13.32
CA LEU A 105 -16.31 -59.38 -12.21
C LEU A 105 -16.59 -60.79 -12.74
N SER A 106 -15.67 -61.71 -12.54
CA SER A 106 -15.93 -63.11 -12.59
C SER A 106 -15.66 -63.75 -11.21
N SER A 107 -16.75 -64.22 -10.63
CA SER A 107 -16.75 -65.01 -9.42
C SER A 107 -16.19 -66.42 -9.73
N VAL A 108 -15.21 -66.83 -8.93
CA VAL A 108 -14.81 -68.25 -8.85
C VAL A 108 -14.81 -68.67 -7.38
N THR A 109 -15.59 -69.70 -7.12
CA THR A 109 -15.84 -70.37 -5.86
C THR A 109 -14.63 -71.06 -5.29
N ALA A 110 -14.55 -71.09 -3.95
CA ALA A 110 -13.53 -71.73 -3.14
C ALA A 110 -13.49 -73.25 -3.31
N GLN A 111 -12.26 -73.77 -3.35
CA GLN A 111 -11.95 -75.12 -2.87
C GLN A 111 -10.59 -75.10 -2.17
N ASP A 112 -10.55 -75.82 -1.06
CA ASP A 112 -9.46 -75.90 -0.09
C ASP A 112 -8.12 -76.34 -0.68
N GLY A 113 -7.05 -75.67 -0.28
CA GLY A 113 -5.69 -76.09 -0.58
C GLY A 113 -4.69 -74.98 -0.20
N LYS A 114 -4.16 -75.03 1.00
CA LYS A 114 -3.04 -74.14 1.41
C LYS A 114 -1.81 -74.39 0.54
N PRO A 115 -1.25 -73.31 -0.07
CA PRO A 115 0.18 -73.20 -0.24
C PRO A 115 0.70 -72.00 0.60
N THR A 116 1.63 -72.30 1.49
CA THR A 116 2.49 -71.34 2.12
C THR A 116 3.25 -70.54 1.07
N ARG A 117 2.92 -69.28 0.92
CA ARG A 117 3.73 -68.34 0.13
C ARG A 117 5.00 -68.01 0.89
N PRO A 118 6.17 -68.03 0.22
CA PRO A 118 7.41 -67.50 0.82
C PRO A 118 7.16 -66.02 1.09
N GLY A 119 7.49 -65.58 2.28
CA GLY A 119 7.45 -64.16 2.67
C GLY A 119 8.29 -63.33 1.72
N MET A 120 7.66 -62.38 1.00
CA MET A 120 8.40 -61.34 0.34
C MET A 120 9.15 -60.54 1.44
N PRO A 121 10.45 -60.32 1.28
CA PRO A 121 11.16 -59.43 2.20
C PRO A 121 10.51 -58.05 2.09
N ALA A 122 10.15 -57.47 3.24
CA ALA A 122 9.74 -56.09 3.30
C ALA A 122 10.89 -55.25 2.74
N ILE A 123 10.69 -54.65 1.60
CA ILE A 123 11.65 -53.69 1.01
C ILE A 123 11.65 -52.50 1.95
N GLN A 124 12.62 -52.42 2.82
CA GLN A 124 12.92 -51.20 3.54
C GLN A 124 13.41 -50.20 2.50
N PRO A 125 12.86 -48.99 2.44
CA PRO A 125 13.33 -47.98 1.50
C PRO A 125 14.82 -47.73 1.77
N THR A 126 15.63 -47.87 0.73
CA THR A 126 17.05 -47.58 0.83
C THR A 126 17.27 -46.10 1.15
N ARG A 127 18.36 -45.79 1.84
CA ARG A 127 18.75 -44.42 2.24
C ARG A 127 18.73 -43.46 1.05
N GLU A 128 19.01 -43.96 -0.17
CA GLU A 128 18.98 -43.22 -1.43
C GLU A 128 17.54 -42.83 -1.87
N ILE A 129 16.55 -43.74 -1.68
CA ILE A 129 15.15 -43.46 -2.02
C ILE A 129 14.59 -42.41 -1.03
N LEU A 130 14.94 -42.52 0.24
CA LEU A 130 14.53 -41.53 1.24
C LEU A 130 15.19 -40.15 0.98
N SER A 131 16.47 -40.11 0.60
CA SER A 131 17.17 -38.85 0.29
C SER A 131 16.62 -38.18 -0.98
N SER A 132 16.32 -38.95 -2.01
CA SER A 132 15.70 -38.41 -3.24
C SER A 132 14.27 -37.86 -3.01
N GLN A 133 13.47 -38.55 -2.18
CA GLN A 133 12.13 -38.06 -1.82
C GLN A 133 12.19 -36.80 -0.97
N VAL A 134 13.14 -36.69 -0.05
CA VAL A 134 13.35 -35.46 0.77
C VAL A 134 13.80 -34.29 -0.10
N GLN A 135 14.72 -34.52 -1.06
CA GLN A 135 15.17 -33.51 -2.00
C GLN A 135 14.03 -33.04 -2.93
N ASP A 136 13.19 -33.96 -3.40
CA ASP A 136 12.03 -33.64 -4.23
C ASP A 136 10.98 -32.80 -3.47
N MET A 137 10.71 -33.16 -2.21
CA MET A 137 9.82 -32.39 -1.34
C MET A 137 10.37 -30.98 -1.01
N SER A 138 11.67 -30.83 -0.81
CA SER A 138 12.30 -29.54 -0.58
C SER A 138 12.21 -28.63 -1.83
N ALA A 139 12.44 -29.19 -3.00
CA ALA A 139 12.29 -28.47 -4.27
C ALA A 139 10.85 -27.98 -4.52
N VAL A 140 9.85 -28.83 -4.19
CA VAL A 140 8.43 -28.48 -4.28
C VAL A 140 8.07 -27.35 -3.33
N LYS A 141 8.50 -27.43 -2.05
CA LYS A 141 8.28 -26.35 -1.07
C LYS A 141 8.97 -25.05 -1.49
N THR A 142 10.19 -25.13 -2.05
CA THR A 142 10.93 -23.97 -2.56
C THR A 142 10.19 -23.29 -3.70
N ALA A 143 9.66 -24.05 -4.66
CA ALA A 143 8.86 -23.52 -5.77
C ALA A 143 7.55 -22.87 -5.26
N ALA A 144 6.87 -23.51 -4.31
CA ALA A 144 5.67 -22.94 -3.69
C ALA A 144 5.96 -21.66 -2.89
N ALA A 145 7.10 -21.61 -2.19
CA ALA A 145 7.53 -20.40 -1.46
C ALA A 145 7.82 -19.21 -2.38
N LYS A 146 8.26 -19.45 -3.63
CA LYS A 146 8.42 -18.41 -4.65
C LYS A 146 7.10 -18.03 -5.36
N ASP A 147 6.08 -18.89 -5.31
CA ASP A 147 4.75 -18.65 -5.87
C ASP A 147 3.80 -17.96 -4.88
N MET A 148 4.25 -17.68 -3.65
CA MET A 148 3.54 -16.86 -2.66
C MET A 148 4.29 -15.56 -2.38
N ALA A 149 3.57 -14.50 -2.03
CA ALA A 149 4.16 -13.23 -1.66
C ALA A 149 3.30 -12.47 -0.64
N PHE A 150 3.92 -11.49 0.01
CA PHE A 150 3.24 -10.62 0.97
C PHE A 150 3.34 -9.16 0.55
N ALA A 151 2.24 -8.43 0.71
CA ALA A 151 2.20 -6.98 0.67
C ALA A 151 1.81 -6.50 2.07
N PHE A 152 2.67 -5.68 2.68
CA PHE A 152 2.44 -5.18 4.04
C PHE A 152 2.02 -3.72 4.01
N ASP A 153 0.94 -3.38 4.71
CA ASP A 153 0.88 -2.04 5.26
C ASP A 153 1.91 -1.88 6.39
N ILE A 154 2.20 -0.66 6.77
CA ILE A 154 3.29 -0.35 7.71
C ILE A 154 2.75 0.11 9.07
N ASP A 155 1.98 1.21 9.04
CA ASP A 155 1.51 1.85 10.26
C ASP A 155 0.31 1.09 10.83
N GLY A 156 0.45 0.52 12.03
CA GLY A 156 -0.55 -0.38 12.61
C GLY A 156 -0.33 -1.87 12.31
N VAL A 157 0.60 -2.21 11.42
CA VAL A 157 0.97 -3.58 11.05
C VAL A 157 2.37 -3.95 11.51
N LEU A 158 3.35 -3.13 11.17
CA LEU A 158 4.76 -3.33 11.49
C LEU A 158 5.27 -2.37 12.56
N VAL A 159 4.71 -1.15 12.59
CA VAL A 159 5.07 -0.10 13.54
C VAL A 159 3.83 0.69 14.00
N HIS A 160 3.97 1.37 15.14
CA HIS A 160 3.08 2.45 15.60
C HIS A 160 3.90 3.74 15.65
N GLY A 161 3.83 4.56 14.61
CA GLY A 161 4.73 5.70 14.48
C GLY A 161 6.19 5.25 14.38
N ASP A 162 7.01 5.60 15.36
CA ASP A 162 8.42 5.16 15.44
C ASP A 162 8.63 3.96 16.37
N ARG A 163 7.55 3.38 16.91
CA ARG A 163 7.61 2.24 17.83
C ARG A 163 7.41 0.93 17.07
N LEU A 164 8.37 0.01 17.20
CA LEU A 164 8.32 -1.34 16.65
C LEU A 164 7.13 -2.15 17.20
N ILE A 165 6.46 -2.88 16.34
CA ILE A 165 5.61 -4.02 16.68
C ILE A 165 6.50 -5.28 16.62
N PRO A 166 6.81 -5.95 17.74
CA PRO A 166 7.80 -7.04 17.76
C PRO A 166 7.47 -8.20 16.82
N GLU A 167 6.19 -8.48 16.64
CA GLU A 167 5.71 -9.50 15.71
C GLU A 167 6.03 -9.17 14.26
N GLY A 168 6.11 -7.86 13.91
CA GLY A 168 6.53 -7.39 12.61
C GLY A 168 7.98 -7.70 12.31
N GLN A 169 8.88 -7.46 13.27
CA GLN A 169 10.29 -7.84 13.13
C GLN A 169 10.41 -9.35 12.86
N ARG A 170 9.74 -10.17 13.69
CA ARG A 170 9.84 -11.63 13.55
C ARG A 170 9.26 -12.14 12.23
N ALA A 171 8.17 -11.55 11.75
CA ALA A 171 7.60 -11.89 10.46
C ALA A 171 8.60 -11.62 9.32
N LEU A 172 9.27 -10.46 9.33
CA LEU A 172 10.28 -10.10 8.32
C LEU A 172 11.53 -10.98 8.40
N GLU A 173 11.99 -11.40 9.58
CA GLU A 173 13.09 -12.35 9.73
C GLU A 173 12.77 -13.67 9.02
N ILE A 174 11.57 -14.21 9.22
CA ILE A 174 11.11 -15.44 8.56
C ILE A 174 11.12 -15.27 7.04
N LEU A 175 10.59 -14.14 6.55
CA LEU A 175 10.52 -13.87 5.11
C LEU A 175 11.90 -13.56 4.49
N ASN A 176 12.85 -13.07 5.27
CA ASN A 176 14.22 -12.81 4.84
C ASN A 176 15.15 -14.03 4.93
N GLY A 177 14.62 -15.22 5.25
CA GLY A 177 15.34 -16.48 5.15
C GLY A 177 15.53 -17.21 6.48
N ASP A 178 15.08 -16.67 7.63
CA ASP A 178 15.07 -17.44 8.88
C ASP A 178 13.88 -18.43 8.91
N ASN A 179 13.91 -19.36 7.96
CA ASN A 179 12.92 -20.41 7.75
C ASN A 179 13.60 -21.71 7.30
N GLU A 180 12.89 -22.84 7.33
CA GLU A 180 13.48 -24.16 7.04
C GLU A 180 14.10 -24.29 5.64
N LEU A 181 13.70 -23.44 4.69
CA LEU A 181 14.22 -23.44 3.31
C LEU A 181 15.47 -22.56 3.16
N GLY A 182 15.74 -21.67 4.12
CA GLY A 182 16.84 -20.70 4.05
C GLY A 182 16.73 -19.71 2.88
N ILE A 183 15.52 -19.50 2.34
CA ILE A 183 15.30 -18.61 1.19
C ILE A 183 14.44 -17.41 1.56
N LYS A 184 14.57 -16.33 0.81
CA LYS A 184 13.68 -15.20 0.91
C LYS A 184 12.30 -15.54 0.33
N ILE A 185 11.24 -15.27 1.08
CA ILE A 185 9.86 -15.29 0.59
C ILE A 185 9.53 -13.87 0.11
N PRO A 186 9.04 -13.68 -1.13
CA PRO A 186 8.82 -12.37 -1.70
C PRO A 186 7.88 -11.51 -0.86
N HIS A 187 8.26 -10.25 -0.64
CA HIS A 187 7.39 -9.29 0.04
C HIS A 187 7.70 -7.85 -0.35
N ILE A 188 6.68 -7.01 -0.33
CA ILE A 188 6.76 -5.57 -0.56
C ILE A 188 6.08 -4.82 0.58
N PHE A 189 6.40 -3.53 0.69
CA PHE A 189 5.75 -2.60 1.61
C PHE A 189 4.87 -1.65 0.80
N LEU A 190 3.58 -1.60 1.13
CA LEU A 190 2.56 -0.83 0.43
C LEU A 190 1.80 0.02 1.43
N THR A 191 2.23 1.26 1.64
CA THR A 191 1.67 2.14 2.67
C THR A 191 0.97 3.35 2.09
N ASN A 192 -0.11 3.79 2.74
CA ASN A 192 -0.71 5.11 2.53
C ASN A 192 0.04 6.21 3.30
N GLY A 193 0.99 5.84 4.17
CA GLY A 193 1.95 6.78 4.75
C GLY A 193 2.80 7.47 3.69
N SER A 194 3.14 8.74 3.90
CA SER A 194 3.74 9.58 2.88
C SER A 194 4.53 10.77 3.47
N GLY A 195 5.11 11.58 2.61
CA GLY A 195 5.71 12.87 2.97
C GLY A 195 7.21 12.85 3.22
N LYS A 196 7.87 11.68 3.16
CA LYS A 196 9.33 11.55 3.24
C LYS A 196 9.89 10.95 1.94
N PRO A 197 11.13 11.31 1.55
CA PRO A 197 11.81 10.59 0.47
C PRO A 197 11.88 9.08 0.77
N GLU A 198 11.67 8.24 -0.23
CA GLU A 198 11.62 6.78 -0.10
C GLU A 198 12.89 6.22 0.57
N ALA A 199 14.06 6.67 0.14
CA ALA A 199 15.34 6.22 0.72
C ALA A 199 15.44 6.57 2.21
N ALA A 200 15.00 7.75 2.61
CA ALA A 200 15.02 8.18 4.02
C ALA A 200 14.04 7.36 4.86
N ARG A 201 12.83 7.07 4.33
CA ARG A 201 11.85 6.24 5.03
C ARG A 201 12.30 4.79 5.13
N CYS A 202 12.86 4.20 4.08
CA CYS A 202 13.45 2.87 4.11
C CYS A 202 14.57 2.74 5.13
N ALA A 203 15.48 3.73 5.20
CA ALA A 203 16.55 3.74 6.20
C ALA A 203 16.00 3.83 7.63
N GLN A 204 14.99 4.66 7.87
CA GLN A 204 14.30 4.76 9.16
C GLN A 204 13.63 3.42 9.53
N LEU A 205 12.86 2.83 8.61
CA LEU A 205 12.18 1.55 8.83
C LEU A 205 13.17 0.41 9.07
N SER A 206 14.26 0.33 8.30
CA SER A 206 15.30 -0.68 8.50
C SER A 206 15.89 -0.63 9.92
N LYS A 207 16.05 0.59 10.46
CA LYS A 207 16.54 0.78 11.83
C LYS A 207 15.50 0.35 12.87
N ILE A 208 14.22 0.70 12.68
CA ILE A 208 13.14 0.37 13.62
C ILE A 208 12.86 -1.13 13.61
N LEU A 209 12.76 -1.73 12.41
CA LEU A 209 12.38 -3.13 12.22
C LEU A 209 13.54 -4.11 12.44
N HIS A 210 14.78 -3.60 12.59
CA HIS A 210 16.01 -4.41 12.63
C HIS A 210 16.13 -5.39 11.46
N ASN A 211 15.52 -5.03 10.32
CA ASN A 211 15.50 -5.77 9.07
C ASN A 211 15.72 -4.81 7.89
N PRO A 212 16.44 -5.23 6.84
CA PRO A 212 16.66 -4.37 5.69
C PRO A 212 15.34 -4.12 4.94
N VAL A 213 15.07 -2.86 4.65
CA VAL A 213 13.98 -2.40 3.78
C VAL A 213 14.60 -1.69 2.59
N SER A 214 14.40 -2.22 1.38
CA SER A 214 14.90 -1.65 0.13
C SER A 214 13.88 -0.73 -0.51
N THR A 215 14.36 0.31 -1.20
CA THR A 215 13.49 1.15 -2.04
C THR A 215 12.89 0.39 -3.22
N GLU A 216 13.49 -0.74 -3.62
CA GLU A 216 12.99 -1.60 -4.70
C GLU A 216 11.73 -2.41 -4.32
N GLN A 217 11.42 -2.50 -3.02
CA GLN A 217 10.24 -3.20 -2.49
C GLN A 217 9.29 -2.26 -1.72
N PHE A 218 9.46 -0.93 -1.86
CA PHE A 218 8.79 0.06 -1.02
C PHE A 218 7.96 1.02 -1.84
N ILE A 219 6.67 1.14 -1.50
CA ILE A 219 5.70 1.99 -2.19
C ILE A 219 5.00 2.88 -1.17
N GLN A 220 5.18 4.19 -1.30
CA GLN A 220 4.40 5.21 -0.60
C GLN A 220 3.23 5.67 -1.48
N SER A 221 2.21 6.20 -0.86
CA SER A 221 1.01 6.64 -1.58
C SER A 221 1.28 7.71 -2.64
N HIS A 222 2.26 8.58 -2.43
CA HIS A 222 2.64 9.61 -3.40
C HIS A 222 3.60 9.12 -4.49
N THR A 223 4.20 7.92 -4.36
CA THR A 223 5.17 7.43 -5.35
C THR A 223 4.62 7.43 -6.79
N PRO A 224 3.37 7.02 -7.06
CA PRO A 224 2.80 7.11 -8.40
C PRO A 224 2.66 8.53 -8.95
N MET A 225 2.62 9.56 -8.09
CA MET A 225 2.50 10.96 -8.52
C MET A 225 3.79 11.51 -9.16
N SER A 226 4.91 10.79 -9.08
CA SER A 226 6.16 11.13 -9.75
C SER A 226 6.00 11.30 -11.27
N ALA A 227 5.08 10.54 -11.89
CA ALA A 227 4.80 10.66 -13.31
C ALA A 227 4.16 12.01 -13.70
N LEU A 228 3.56 12.74 -12.76
CA LEU A 228 2.98 14.05 -13.02
C LEU A 228 4.04 15.12 -13.32
N ALA A 229 5.30 14.88 -12.96
CA ALA A 229 6.40 15.80 -13.24
C ALA A 229 6.69 16.00 -14.75
N GLU A 230 6.20 15.11 -15.61
CA GLU A 230 6.30 15.27 -17.06
C GLU A 230 5.23 16.22 -17.63
N TYR A 231 4.15 16.45 -16.88
CA TYR A 231 2.99 17.23 -17.34
C TYR A 231 2.90 18.62 -16.72
N TYR A 232 3.45 18.82 -15.52
CA TYR A 232 3.34 20.06 -14.77
C TYR A 232 4.71 20.63 -14.44
N GLU A 233 4.90 21.92 -14.69
CA GLU A 233 6.16 22.63 -14.43
C GLU A 233 6.17 23.26 -13.04
N THR A 234 5.14 24.05 -12.73
CA THR A 234 4.99 24.73 -11.44
C THR A 234 3.86 24.10 -10.63
N VAL A 235 4.16 23.53 -9.48
CA VAL A 235 3.17 22.81 -8.67
C VAL A 235 3.11 23.35 -7.24
N LEU A 236 1.89 23.42 -6.67
CA LEU A 236 1.70 23.58 -5.24
C LEU A 236 1.76 22.20 -4.59
N VAL A 237 2.73 21.98 -3.71
CA VAL A 237 2.88 20.74 -2.94
C VAL A 237 2.48 20.99 -1.49
N VAL A 238 1.51 20.21 -1.00
CA VAL A 238 0.90 20.38 0.32
C VAL A 238 1.17 19.17 1.20
N GLY A 239 1.39 19.43 2.49
CA GLY A 239 1.54 18.44 3.55
C GLY A 239 2.98 18.09 3.89
N GLY A 240 3.11 17.18 4.87
CA GLY A 240 4.39 16.71 5.38
C GLY A 240 5.05 17.63 6.40
N GLU A 241 6.05 17.08 7.06
CA GLU A 241 6.84 17.79 8.08
C GLU A 241 8.04 18.48 7.45
N ASN A 242 8.41 19.64 7.99
CA ASN A 242 9.69 20.32 7.70
C ASN A 242 10.06 20.36 6.21
N TYR A 243 9.06 20.59 5.32
CA TYR A 243 9.25 20.72 3.86
C TYR A 243 9.78 19.47 3.14
N GLN A 244 9.75 18.30 3.79
CA GLN A 244 10.19 17.04 3.16
C GLN A 244 9.40 16.74 1.87
N CYS A 245 8.12 17.13 1.79
CA CYS A 245 7.35 17.02 0.55
C CYS A 245 7.95 17.83 -0.60
N ARG A 246 8.59 18.98 -0.35
CA ARG A 246 9.36 19.73 -1.35
C ARG A 246 10.53 18.90 -1.87
N GLU A 247 11.27 18.25 -0.98
CA GLU A 247 12.42 17.43 -1.37
C GLU A 247 11.96 16.16 -2.14
N VAL A 248 10.85 15.57 -1.75
CA VAL A 248 10.21 14.48 -2.52
C VAL A 248 9.87 14.94 -3.94
N ALA A 249 9.19 16.08 -4.08
CA ALA A 249 8.83 16.63 -5.38
C ALA A 249 10.05 16.94 -6.25
N LYS A 250 11.15 17.44 -5.68
CA LYS A 250 12.43 17.65 -6.39
C LYS A 250 13.00 16.31 -6.91
N GLN A 251 12.97 15.26 -6.07
CA GLN A 251 13.47 13.93 -6.48
C GLN A 251 12.62 13.31 -7.59
N TYR A 252 11.31 13.62 -7.64
CA TYR A 252 10.42 13.20 -8.72
C TYR A 252 10.64 13.97 -10.02
N GLY A 253 11.42 15.07 -9.99
CA GLY A 253 11.76 15.84 -11.18
C GLY A 253 10.86 17.04 -11.47
N PHE A 254 9.99 17.43 -10.53
CA PHE A 254 9.26 18.69 -10.63
C PHE A 254 10.25 19.87 -10.62
N LYS A 255 10.04 20.85 -11.51
CA LYS A 255 11.00 21.93 -11.74
C LYS A 255 10.80 23.11 -10.79
N ASP A 256 9.56 23.55 -10.63
CA ASP A 256 9.20 24.66 -9.79
C ASP A 256 8.16 24.24 -8.74
N ILE A 257 8.61 24.18 -7.50
CA ILE A 257 7.86 23.61 -6.37
C ILE A 257 7.54 24.72 -5.38
N VAL A 258 6.26 24.99 -5.24
CA VAL A 258 5.70 25.94 -4.27
C VAL A 258 5.11 25.17 -3.11
N VAL A 259 5.31 25.65 -1.87
CA VAL A 259 4.59 25.15 -0.70
C VAL A 259 3.78 26.28 -0.06
N PRO A 260 2.74 25.99 0.72
CA PRO A 260 1.89 27.01 1.32
C PRO A 260 2.66 28.09 2.10
N ASN A 261 3.75 27.69 2.75
CA ASN A 261 4.59 28.64 3.52
C ASN A 261 5.32 29.67 2.64
N ASP A 262 5.64 29.37 1.38
CA ASP A 262 6.24 30.34 0.46
C ASP A 262 5.26 31.46 0.16
N ILE A 263 4.00 31.07 -0.08
CA ILE A 263 2.90 31.98 -0.38
C ILE A 263 2.61 32.84 0.86
N TYR A 264 2.49 32.21 2.04
CA TYR A 264 2.26 32.95 3.28
C TYR A 264 3.41 33.91 3.63
N ALA A 265 4.65 33.49 3.41
CA ALA A 265 5.82 34.36 3.64
C ALA A 265 5.83 35.60 2.75
N SER A 266 5.30 35.48 1.53
CA SER A 266 5.20 36.58 0.57
C SER A 266 4.00 37.49 0.83
N GLN A 267 2.88 36.90 1.24
CA GLN A 267 1.61 37.60 1.43
C GLN A 267 0.86 37.06 2.66
N PRO A 268 1.23 37.50 3.89
CA PRO A 268 0.60 36.99 5.11
C PRO A 268 -0.93 37.22 5.18
N THR A 269 -1.45 38.21 4.46
CA THR A 269 -2.90 38.50 4.40
C THR A 269 -3.71 37.40 3.75
N ILE A 270 -3.07 36.44 3.07
CA ILE A 270 -3.77 35.30 2.45
C ILE A 270 -4.39 34.34 3.48
N ALA A 271 -3.79 34.28 4.67
CA ALA A 271 -4.30 33.48 5.79
C ALA A 271 -4.32 34.34 7.07
N PRO A 272 -5.28 35.28 7.20
CA PRO A 272 -5.29 36.28 8.27
C PRO A 272 -5.54 35.69 9.66
N LEU A 273 -6.05 34.46 9.74
CA LEU A 273 -6.32 33.74 10.99
C LEU A 273 -5.14 32.89 11.45
N ARG A 274 -4.04 32.84 10.71
CA ARG A 274 -2.85 32.11 11.09
C ARG A 274 -2.10 32.87 12.19
N GLU A 275 -1.98 32.24 13.36
CA GLU A 275 -1.35 32.86 14.53
C GLU A 275 0.17 32.72 14.55
N HIS A 276 0.69 31.60 14.07
CA HIS A 276 2.11 31.27 14.21
C HIS A 276 2.79 31.00 12.87
N PHE A 277 3.94 31.66 12.68
CA PHE A 277 4.85 31.39 11.59
C PHE A 277 6.26 31.33 12.19
N THR A 278 6.78 30.12 12.37
CA THR A 278 8.03 29.90 13.12
C THR A 278 9.24 30.45 12.37
N ALA A 279 10.35 30.66 13.09
CA ALA A 279 11.60 31.07 12.47
C ALA A 279 12.12 30.05 11.45
N GLU A 280 11.96 28.76 11.73
CA GLU A 280 12.31 27.66 10.81
C GLU A 280 11.45 27.68 9.53
N GLN A 281 10.13 27.79 9.67
CA GLN A 281 9.23 27.92 8.55
C GLN A 281 9.58 29.12 7.66
N ARG A 282 9.94 30.25 8.28
CA ARG A 282 10.38 31.45 7.57
C ARG A 282 11.72 31.24 6.85
N ALA A 283 12.68 30.59 7.50
CA ALA A 283 14.02 30.37 6.96
C ALA A 283 14.02 29.41 5.77
N THR A 284 13.07 28.47 5.74
CA THR A 284 12.95 27.47 4.67
C THR A 284 11.97 27.86 3.57
N SER A 285 11.27 29.00 3.73
CA SER A 285 10.37 29.53 2.70
C SER A 285 11.15 30.23 1.58
N THR A 286 10.62 30.17 0.37
CA THR A 286 11.13 30.86 -0.82
C THR A 286 10.10 31.90 -1.31
N PRO A 287 10.02 33.05 -0.62
CA PRO A 287 9.04 34.08 -0.96
C PRO A 287 9.36 34.73 -2.31
N ARG A 288 8.33 34.98 -3.11
CA ARG A 288 8.40 35.66 -4.41
C ARG A 288 7.05 36.30 -4.75
N ASP A 289 6.98 37.05 -5.85
CA ASP A 289 5.74 37.65 -6.32
C ASP A 289 4.82 36.63 -7.00
N PHE A 290 3.95 35.99 -6.21
CA PHE A 290 3.02 34.98 -6.70
C PHE A 290 1.89 35.54 -7.61
N SER A 291 1.71 36.84 -7.71
CA SER A 291 0.82 37.44 -8.71
C SER A 291 1.30 37.24 -10.15
N LYS A 292 2.54 36.79 -10.33
CA LYS A 292 3.21 36.55 -11.62
C LYS A 292 3.55 35.08 -11.84
N VAL A 293 3.09 34.19 -10.99
CA VAL A 293 3.38 32.77 -11.04
C VAL A 293 2.08 32.02 -11.39
N ASN A 294 2.11 31.27 -12.48
CA ASN A 294 1.06 30.32 -12.80
C ASN A 294 1.38 29.00 -12.11
N ILE A 295 0.49 28.53 -11.25
CA ILE A 295 0.55 27.17 -10.67
C ILE A 295 -0.25 26.27 -11.58
N ASP A 296 0.34 25.15 -12.04
CA ASP A 296 -0.29 24.25 -13.03
C ASP A 296 -1.16 23.17 -12.36
N ALA A 297 -0.77 22.74 -11.15
CA ALA A 297 -1.50 21.70 -10.42
C ALA A 297 -1.27 21.80 -8.90
N ILE A 298 -2.19 21.21 -8.15
CA ILE A 298 -2.13 21.10 -6.69
C ILE A 298 -1.91 19.63 -6.32
N LEU A 299 -0.84 19.34 -5.58
CA LEU A 299 -0.42 17.99 -5.17
C LEU A 299 -0.42 17.88 -3.65
N VAL A 300 -1.40 17.20 -3.08
CA VAL A 300 -1.45 16.91 -1.64
C VAL A 300 -0.68 15.61 -1.41
N PHE A 301 0.61 15.73 -1.09
CA PHE A 301 1.52 14.58 -0.94
C PHE A 301 1.41 13.88 0.39
N SER A 302 0.99 14.60 1.43
CA SER A 302 0.89 14.07 2.79
C SER A 302 -0.12 14.87 3.59
N ASP A 303 -0.32 14.48 4.85
CA ASP A 303 -1.20 15.17 5.77
C ASP A 303 -0.81 16.64 5.94
N SER A 304 -1.79 17.54 5.79
CA SER A 304 -1.63 18.95 6.06
C SER A 304 -1.27 19.19 7.53
N ARG A 305 -0.37 20.13 7.78
CA ARG A 305 0.04 20.55 9.13
C ARG A 305 -0.63 21.85 9.57
N ASP A 306 -1.34 22.51 8.65
CA ASP A 306 -2.08 23.75 8.91
C ASP A 306 -3.33 23.78 8.00
N TYR A 307 -4.39 23.10 8.44
CA TYR A 307 -5.63 22.98 7.65
C TYR A 307 -6.17 24.34 7.21
N ALA A 308 -6.18 25.33 8.10
CA ALA A 308 -6.78 26.61 7.80
C ALA A 308 -6.05 27.35 6.68
N THR A 309 -4.71 27.41 6.75
CA THR A 309 -3.88 28.06 5.73
C THR A 309 -3.91 27.28 4.42
N ASP A 310 -3.74 25.95 4.49
CA ASP A 310 -3.69 25.10 3.29
C ASP A 310 -5.02 25.12 2.54
N LEU A 311 -6.16 25.00 3.24
CA LEU A 311 -7.50 25.09 2.64
C LEU A 311 -7.72 26.44 1.99
N GLN A 312 -7.35 27.55 2.63
CA GLN A 312 -7.50 28.89 2.07
C GLN A 312 -6.72 29.06 0.77
N ILE A 313 -5.44 28.68 0.76
CA ILE A 313 -4.58 28.79 -0.42
C ILE A 313 -5.08 27.91 -1.56
N ILE A 314 -5.47 26.68 -1.26
CA ILE A 314 -6.03 25.75 -2.26
C ILE A 314 -7.34 26.31 -2.84
N MET A 315 -8.23 26.82 -2.00
CA MET A 315 -9.51 27.41 -2.42
C MET A 315 -9.29 28.63 -3.32
N ASP A 316 -8.32 29.47 -3.01
CA ASP A 316 -7.99 30.63 -3.85
C ASP A 316 -7.46 30.20 -5.22
N LEU A 317 -6.61 29.17 -5.27
CA LEU A 317 -6.07 28.63 -6.53
C LEU A 317 -7.13 27.92 -7.38
N LEU A 318 -8.00 27.12 -6.77
CA LEU A 318 -9.07 26.41 -7.48
C LEU A 318 -10.08 27.35 -8.15
N GLN A 319 -10.18 28.59 -7.65
CA GLN A 319 -11.08 29.63 -8.19
C GLN A 319 -10.34 30.77 -8.91
N SER A 320 -9.01 30.66 -9.07
CA SER A 320 -8.17 31.68 -9.69
C SER A 320 -8.37 31.76 -11.21
N ASP A 321 -7.82 32.77 -11.84
CA ASP A 321 -7.61 32.78 -13.28
C ASP A 321 -6.28 32.08 -13.58
N SER A 322 -6.38 30.88 -14.18
CA SER A 322 -5.22 30.11 -14.67
C SER A 322 -4.12 29.85 -13.61
N GLY A 323 -4.48 29.63 -12.34
CA GLY A 323 -3.52 29.29 -11.28
C GLY A 323 -2.74 30.49 -10.71
N VAL A 324 -3.15 31.71 -10.99
CA VAL A 324 -2.50 32.93 -10.47
C VAL A 324 -3.18 33.41 -9.20
N LEU A 325 -2.44 33.47 -8.10
CA LEU A 325 -2.96 33.95 -6.82
C LEU A 325 -3.39 35.42 -6.86
N GLY A 326 -4.46 35.73 -6.13
CA GLY A 326 -5.04 37.07 -6.10
C GLY A 326 -5.93 37.40 -7.29
N THR A 327 -6.15 36.46 -8.20
CA THR A 327 -7.08 36.56 -9.31
C THR A 327 -8.36 35.77 -9.06
N ARG A 328 -9.39 35.99 -9.90
CA ARG A 328 -10.62 35.18 -9.92
C ARG A 328 -10.95 34.78 -11.33
N SER A 329 -11.31 33.52 -11.55
CA SER A 329 -11.82 33.03 -12.83
C SER A 329 -13.06 33.80 -13.22
N LYS A 330 -13.19 34.09 -14.52
CA LYS A 330 -14.41 34.71 -15.11
C LYS A 330 -15.57 33.72 -15.11
N ASP A 331 -15.28 32.44 -15.17
CA ASP A 331 -16.26 31.35 -15.07
C ASP A 331 -16.14 30.68 -13.69
N PRO A 332 -17.02 31.06 -12.74
CA PRO A 332 -16.99 30.47 -11.40
C PRO A 332 -17.46 29.01 -11.36
N THR A 333 -17.98 28.48 -12.47
CA THR A 333 -18.46 27.09 -12.59
C THR A 333 -17.34 26.13 -12.96
N THR A 334 -16.20 26.64 -13.43
CA THR A 334 -15.07 25.83 -13.86
C THR A 334 -13.95 25.86 -12.82
N GLN A 335 -13.51 24.69 -12.37
CA GLN A 335 -12.32 24.53 -11.53
C GLN A 335 -11.08 24.90 -12.34
N SER A 336 -10.25 25.80 -11.81
CA SER A 336 -9.10 26.35 -12.53
C SER A 336 -7.93 25.40 -12.65
N LEU A 337 -7.70 24.56 -11.65
CA LEU A 337 -6.54 23.68 -11.56
C LEU A 337 -6.94 22.25 -11.20
N PRO A 338 -6.23 21.25 -11.74
CA PRO A 338 -6.35 19.89 -11.24
C PRO A 338 -5.75 19.75 -9.83
N ILE A 339 -6.39 18.91 -9.00
CA ILE A 339 -5.91 18.59 -7.65
C ILE A 339 -5.79 17.09 -7.49
N TYR A 340 -4.69 16.67 -6.88
CA TYR A 340 -4.31 15.28 -6.66
C TYR A 340 -4.06 15.04 -5.18
N PHE A 341 -4.63 13.96 -4.66
CA PHE A 341 -4.40 13.48 -3.28
C PHE A 341 -3.65 12.17 -3.32
N SER A 342 -2.63 12.03 -2.48
CA SER A 342 -1.83 10.81 -2.45
C SER A 342 -2.57 9.63 -1.82
N GLN A 343 -3.59 9.88 -0.98
CA GLN A 343 -4.36 8.81 -0.33
C GLN A 343 -5.73 9.31 0.15
N GLY A 344 -6.61 8.36 0.47
CA GLY A 344 -7.99 8.64 0.86
C GLY A 344 -8.37 8.31 2.30
N ASP A 345 -7.44 7.78 3.12
CA ASP A 345 -7.72 7.31 4.47
C ASP A 345 -8.23 8.43 5.37
N LEU A 346 -9.31 8.16 6.10
CA LEU A 346 -9.86 9.10 7.08
C LEU A 346 -9.10 9.05 8.41
N LEU A 347 -8.64 7.88 8.78
CA LEU A 347 -7.96 7.61 10.05
C LEU A 347 -6.63 6.90 9.79
N CYS A 348 -5.65 7.18 10.65
CA CYS A 348 -4.39 6.46 10.69
C CYS A 348 -4.01 6.10 12.14
N PRO A 349 -3.39 4.95 12.37
CA PRO A 349 -2.86 4.57 13.67
C PRO A 349 -1.60 5.41 13.95
N THR A 350 -1.42 5.76 15.23
CA THR A 350 -0.24 6.49 15.72
C THR A 350 0.13 5.93 17.10
N GLU A 351 1.05 6.57 17.81
CA GLU A 351 1.32 6.23 19.21
C GLU A 351 0.14 6.52 20.15
N HIS A 352 -0.81 7.35 19.69
CA HIS A 352 -2.02 7.60 20.45
C HIS A 352 -2.94 6.38 20.39
N PRO A 353 -3.56 5.96 21.51
CA PRO A 353 -4.36 4.74 21.58
C PRO A 353 -5.63 4.74 20.70
N ILE A 354 -6.11 5.91 20.31
CA ILE A 354 -7.23 6.06 19.36
C ILE A 354 -6.68 6.57 18.04
N PRO A 355 -7.07 6.02 16.88
CA PRO A 355 -6.63 6.50 15.56
C PRO A 355 -6.86 8.00 15.36
N ARG A 356 -5.96 8.64 14.62
CA ARG A 356 -6.00 10.09 14.36
C ARG A 356 -6.49 10.36 12.94
N MET A 357 -7.00 11.58 12.72
CA MET A 357 -7.41 12.05 11.39
C MET A 357 -6.21 12.03 10.43
N SER A 358 -6.47 11.59 9.20
CA SER A 358 -5.51 11.54 8.11
C SER A 358 -5.97 12.38 6.91
N GLN A 359 -5.23 12.35 5.82
CA GLN A 359 -5.41 13.20 4.62
C GLN A 359 -6.84 13.15 4.05
N GLY A 360 -7.53 12.01 4.16
CA GLY A 360 -8.91 11.88 3.71
C GLY A 360 -9.87 12.86 4.39
N THR A 361 -9.63 13.19 5.68
CA THR A 361 -10.45 14.20 6.37
C THR A 361 -10.19 15.61 5.86
N PHE A 362 -8.95 15.95 5.52
CA PHE A 362 -8.61 17.21 4.86
C PHE A 362 -9.29 17.31 3.49
N ARG A 363 -9.26 16.24 2.70
CA ARG A 363 -9.95 16.16 1.40
C ARG A 363 -11.44 16.40 1.54
N ILE A 364 -12.12 15.70 2.46
CA ILE A 364 -13.57 15.88 2.69
C ILE A 364 -13.90 17.31 3.11
N ALA A 365 -13.08 17.91 3.99
CA ALA A 365 -13.26 19.31 4.38
C ALA A 365 -13.15 20.25 3.17
N LEU A 366 -12.15 20.06 2.31
CA LEU A 366 -11.98 20.84 1.08
C LEU A 366 -13.16 20.66 0.12
N GLU A 367 -13.60 19.42 -0.12
CA GLU A 367 -14.75 19.10 -0.98
C GLU A 367 -16.03 19.81 -0.49
N ALA A 368 -16.29 19.74 0.81
CA ALA A 368 -17.45 20.38 1.42
C ALA A 368 -17.40 21.90 1.32
N ILE A 369 -16.24 22.51 1.57
CA ILE A 369 -16.04 23.96 1.47
C ILE A 369 -16.16 24.40 0.00
N TYR A 370 -15.52 23.68 -0.93
CA TYR A 370 -15.59 23.99 -2.35
C TYR A 370 -17.04 23.98 -2.86
N LYS A 371 -17.79 22.92 -2.51
CA LYS A 371 -19.20 22.81 -2.86
C LYS A 371 -20.06 23.93 -2.25
N ALA A 372 -19.83 24.26 -0.97
CA ALA A 372 -20.59 25.30 -0.28
C ALA A 372 -20.36 26.71 -0.89
N ILE A 373 -19.13 26.98 -1.37
CA ILE A 373 -18.76 28.28 -1.91
C ILE A 373 -19.13 28.41 -3.41
N THR A 374 -18.88 27.36 -4.19
CA THR A 374 -19.04 27.39 -5.66
C THR A 374 -20.38 26.82 -6.14
N GLY A 375 -21.04 25.98 -5.34
CA GLY A 375 -22.22 25.20 -5.73
C GLY A 375 -21.89 23.95 -6.56
N HIS A 376 -20.61 23.66 -6.83
CA HIS A 376 -20.14 22.56 -7.67
C HIS A 376 -19.32 21.54 -6.87
N GLU A 377 -19.30 20.30 -7.35
CA GLU A 377 -18.42 19.27 -6.77
C GLU A 377 -16.97 19.53 -7.18
N LEU A 378 -16.02 19.23 -6.29
CA LEU A 378 -14.60 19.30 -6.56
C LEU A 378 -14.18 18.14 -7.47
N GLU A 379 -13.65 18.44 -8.66
CA GLU A 379 -13.00 17.43 -9.51
C GLU A 379 -11.61 17.14 -8.98
N ARG A 380 -11.30 15.87 -8.69
CA ARG A 380 -10.04 15.44 -8.08
C ARG A 380 -9.63 14.06 -8.50
N VAL A 381 -8.36 13.74 -8.33
CA VAL A 381 -7.79 12.40 -8.43
C VAL A 381 -7.26 11.99 -7.06
N VAL A 382 -7.51 10.74 -6.67
CA VAL A 382 -6.99 10.15 -5.43
C VAL A 382 -6.14 8.96 -5.81
N TYR A 383 -4.96 8.86 -5.21
CA TYR A 383 -4.05 7.73 -5.28
C TYR A 383 -4.06 6.95 -3.95
N GLY A 384 -3.15 6.00 -3.80
CA GLY A 384 -3.04 5.18 -2.60
C GLY A 384 -4.06 4.03 -2.58
N LYS A 385 -4.02 3.21 -1.53
CA LYS A 385 -5.04 2.18 -1.28
C LYS A 385 -6.37 2.86 -0.93
N PRO A 386 -7.53 2.41 -1.40
CA PRO A 386 -7.80 1.17 -2.17
C PRO A 386 -7.76 1.33 -3.70
N GLU A 387 -7.21 2.41 -4.24
CA GLU A 387 -7.27 2.70 -5.67
C GLU A 387 -6.56 1.63 -6.51
N LEU A 388 -7.22 1.16 -7.58
CA LEU A 388 -6.76 0.07 -8.42
C LEU A 388 -5.37 0.32 -9.04
N ALA A 389 -5.06 1.57 -9.35
CA ALA A 389 -3.77 1.97 -9.91
C ALA A 389 -2.60 1.64 -8.96
N THR A 390 -2.83 1.75 -7.65
CA THR A 390 -1.84 1.44 -6.61
C THR A 390 -1.50 -0.05 -6.58
N TYR A 391 -2.50 -0.92 -6.71
CA TYR A 391 -2.29 -2.38 -6.74
C TYR A 391 -1.63 -2.84 -8.03
N LYS A 392 -1.97 -2.23 -9.18
CA LYS A 392 -1.26 -2.50 -10.45
C LYS A 392 0.21 -2.12 -10.36
N TYR A 393 0.50 -0.97 -9.78
CA TYR A 393 1.88 -0.55 -9.53
C TYR A 393 2.60 -1.50 -8.56
N ALA A 394 1.89 -1.98 -7.54
CA ALA A 394 2.42 -2.95 -6.59
C ALA A 394 2.77 -4.31 -7.23
N ASP A 395 1.98 -4.79 -8.20
CA ASP A 395 2.30 -5.99 -8.97
C ASP A 395 3.63 -5.87 -9.73
N GLU A 396 3.91 -4.71 -10.30
CA GLU A 396 5.15 -4.48 -11.04
C GLU A 396 6.36 -4.38 -10.13
N ILE A 397 6.22 -3.69 -9.00
CA ILE A 397 7.25 -3.67 -7.97
C ILE A 397 7.50 -5.08 -7.43
N MET A 398 6.45 -5.87 -7.24
CA MET A 398 6.58 -7.28 -6.81
C MET A 398 7.32 -8.12 -7.86
N ALA A 399 6.98 -8.00 -9.14
CA ALA A 399 7.65 -8.73 -10.21
C ALA A 399 9.15 -8.33 -10.32
N SER A 400 9.45 -7.04 -10.23
CA SER A 400 10.83 -6.54 -10.20
C SER A 400 11.59 -7.03 -8.96
N TRP A 401 10.93 -7.07 -7.81
CA TRP A 401 11.52 -7.60 -6.58
C TRP A 401 11.79 -9.10 -6.67
N MET A 402 10.93 -9.86 -7.32
CA MET A 402 11.16 -11.28 -7.63
C MET A 402 12.40 -11.49 -8.48
N GLU A 403 12.62 -10.65 -9.50
CA GLU A 403 13.85 -10.67 -10.30
C GLU A 403 15.08 -10.42 -9.43
N THR A 404 15.01 -9.42 -8.54
CA THR A 404 16.12 -9.06 -7.64
C THR A 404 16.49 -10.22 -6.71
N ILE A 405 15.52 -10.90 -6.08
CA ILE A 405 15.79 -11.91 -5.04
C ILE A 405 15.91 -13.33 -5.56
N HIS A 406 15.27 -13.66 -6.68
CA HIS A 406 15.21 -15.02 -7.24
C HIS A 406 15.65 -15.14 -8.69
N GLN A 407 16.02 -14.03 -9.36
CA GLN A 407 16.35 -13.99 -10.79
C GLN A 407 15.20 -14.53 -11.68
N GLU A 408 13.97 -14.34 -11.25
CA GLU A 408 12.76 -14.76 -11.94
C GLU A 408 11.82 -13.56 -12.09
N GLU A 409 11.65 -13.03 -13.32
CA GLU A 409 10.67 -11.99 -13.61
C GLU A 409 9.27 -12.63 -13.72
N LYS A 410 8.64 -12.88 -12.56
CA LYS A 410 7.36 -13.54 -12.47
C LYS A 410 6.56 -13.00 -11.28
N LEU A 411 5.29 -12.69 -11.51
CA LEU A 411 4.39 -12.36 -10.43
C LEU A 411 3.99 -13.64 -9.66
N PRO A 412 4.14 -13.70 -8.33
CA PRO A 412 3.65 -14.80 -7.50
C PRO A 412 2.14 -14.99 -7.64
N LYS A 413 1.68 -16.23 -7.61
CA LYS A 413 0.26 -16.56 -7.82
C LYS A 413 -0.61 -16.18 -6.62
N ASN A 414 -0.06 -16.33 -5.40
CA ASN A 414 -0.79 -16.13 -4.15
C ASN A 414 -0.18 -14.94 -3.42
N ILE A 415 -0.77 -13.75 -3.57
CA ILE A 415 -0.34 -12.54 -2.88
C ILE A 415 -1.27 -12.31 -1.68
N TYR A 416 -0.66 -12.06 -0.51
CA TYR A 416 -1.33 -11.81 0.75
C TYR A 416 -1.15 -10.35 1.15
N MET A 417 -2.22 -9.55 1.09
CA MET A 417 -2.24 -8.19 1.64
C MET A 417 -2.50 -8.27 3.14
N ILE A 418 -1.57 -7.81 3.95
CA ILE A 418 -1.72 -7.71 5.40
C ILE A 418 -1.85 -6.24 5.77
N GLY A 419 -3.00 -5.89 6.33
CA GLY A 419 -3.34 -4.52 6.68
C GLY A 419 -4.23 -4.45 7.90
N ASP A 420 -4.35 -3.27 8.48
CA ASP A 420 -5.14 -2.97 9.67
C ASP A 420 -6.40 -2.16 9.37
N ASN A 421 -6.53 -1.65 8.13
CA ASN A 421 -7.62 -0.78 7.74
C ASN A 421 -8.56 -1.46 6.73
N PRO A 422 -9.80 -1.82 7.12
CA PRO A 422 -10.78 -2.43 6.23
C PRO A 422 -11.10 -1.58 4.99
N GLN A 423 -11.03 -0.25 5.11
CA GLN A 423 -11.44 0.68 4.04
C GLN A 423 -10.34 0.96 3.00
N SER A 424 -9.11 0.58 3.25
CA SER A 424 -8.01 0.73 2.30
C SER A 424 -7.37 -0.61 1.94
N ASP A 425 -6.82 -1.34 2.91
CA ASP A 425 -6.07 -2.56 2.70
C ASP A 425 -6.96 -3.71 2.21
N ILE A 426 -8.07 -3.90 2.94
CA ILE A 426 -8.92 -5.07 2.73
C ILE A 426 -9.80 -4.90 1.51
N ILE A 427 -10.52 -3.78 1.40
CA ILE A 427 -11.36 -3.53 0.22
C ILE A 427 -10.52 -3.50 -1.06
N GLY A 428 -9.37 -2.84 -1.05
CA GLY A 428 -8.49 -2.75 -2.20
C GLY A 428 -7.90 -4.11 -2.59
N GLY A 429 -7.35 -4.87 -1.64
CA GLY A 429 -6.85 -6.22 -1.86
C GLY A 429 -7.93 -7.16 -2.39
N ASN A 430 -9.15 -7.13 -1.80
CA ASN A 430 -10.28 -7.92 -2.26
C ASN A 430 -10.69 -7.57 -3.71
N MET A 431 -10.79 -6.27 -4.02
CA MET A 431 -11.15 -5.80 -5.36
C MET A 431 -10.11 -6.21 -6.41
N TYR A 432 -8.84 -6.25 -6.02
CA TYR A 432 -7.75 -6.63 -6.90
C TYR A 432 -7.54 -8.14 -7.00
N GLY A 433 -8.18 -8.93 -6.13
CA GLY A 433 -8.13 -10.39 -6.14
C GLY A 433 -7.01 -11.00 -5.30
N TRP A 434 -6.38 -10.23 -4.43
CA TRP A 434 -5.40 -10.73 -3.46
C TRP A 434 -6.07 -11.39 -2.25
N ASN A 435 -5.32 -12.22 -1.53
CA ASN A 435 -5.76 -12.73 -0.23
C ASN A 435 -5.58 -11.64 0.83
N THR A 436 -6.61 -11.31 1.58
CA THR A 436 -6.57 -10.21 2.54
C THR A 436 -6.58 -10.71 3.98
N CYS A 437 -5.63 -10.23 4.77
CA CYS A 437 -5.43 -10.53 6.18
C CYS A 437 -5.64 -9.24 6.99
N LEU A 438 -6.70 -9.17 7.76
CA LEU A 438 -6.98 -8.04 8.64
C LEU A 438 -6.33 -8.26 10.00
N VAL A 439 -5.51 -7.31 10.47
CA VAL A 439 -4.88 -7.38 11.79
C VAL A 439 -5.50 -6.40 12.78
N ARG A 440 -5.50 -6.79 14.09
CA ARG A 440 -6.11 -6.01 15.18
C ARG A 440 -5.16 -5.01 15.84
N THR A 441 -4.05 -4.71 15.18
CA THR A 441 -2.98 -3.91 15.76
C THR A 441 -3.02 -2.43 15.38
N GLY A 442 -3.98 -1.97 14.59
CA GLY A 442 -4.04 -0.59 14.11
C GLY A 442 -5.43 0.04 14.15
N VAL A 443 -5.98 0.43 13.01
CA VAL A 443 -7.33 1.04 12.89
C VAL A 443 -8.41 0.04 13.34
N PHE A 444 -8.31 -1.21 12.87
CA PHE A 444 -9.18 -2.28 13.33
C PHE A 444 -8.66 -2.85 14.65
N GLN A 445 -9.43 -2.69 15.72
CA GLN A 445 -9.02 -3.04 17.09
C GLN A 445 -9.80 -4.20 17.71
N GLY A 446 -10.80 -4.74 17.04
CA GLY A 446 -11.60 -5.81 17.61
C GLY A 446 -12.69 -6.34 16.69
N GLY A 447 -13.37 -7.40 17.16
CA GLY A 447 -14.41 -8.07 16.39
C GLY A 447 -13.92 -9.32 15.63
N GLU A 448 -14.85 -10.03 14.99
CA GLU A 448 -14.54 -11.23 14.22
C GLU A 448 -14.00 -10.87 12.82
N ASN A 449 -14.71 -9.98 12.10
CA ASN A 449 -14.30 -9.42 10.81
C ASN A 449 -15.03 -8.10 10.60
N ASP A 450 -14.60 -7.27 9.64
CA ASP A 450 -15.37 -6.09 9.28
C ASP A 450 -16.60 -6.50 8.46
N GLU A 451 -17.78 -6.01 8.85
CA GLU A 451 -19.04 -6.40 8.23
C GLU A 451 -19.18 -5.88 6.79
N LYS A 452 -18.59 -4.71 6.50
CA LYS A 452 -18.70 -4.05 5.21
C LYS A 452 -17.62 -4.49 4.23
N ASN A 453 -16.40 -4.64 4.73
CA ASN A 453 -15.22 -5.00 3.97
C ASN A 453 -14.52 -6.19 4.62
N PRO A 454 -15.14 -7.39 4.59
CA PRO A 454 -14.56 -8.54 5.26
C PRO A 454 -13.26 -9.01 4.60
N ALA A 455 -12.24 -9.28 5.41
CA ALA A 455 -11.03 -9.93 4.95
C ALA A 455 -11.35 -11.34 4.44
N ASN A 456 -10.91 -11.66 3.21
CA ASN A 456 -11.26 -12.92 2.54
C ASN A 456 -10.40 -14.10 3.03
N PHE A 457 -9.20 -13.84 3.57
CA PHE A 457 -8.34 -14.89 4.13
C PHE A 457 -8.53 -15.04 5.64
N GLY A 458 -8.68 -13.95 6.39
CA GLY A 458 -8.94 -14.03 7.82
C GLY A 458 -8.59 -12.78 8.61
N VAL A 459 -8.90 -12.85 9.91
CA VAL A 459 -8.62 -11.80 10.89
C VAL A 459 -7.66 -12.35 11.93
N PHE A 460 -6.59 -11.63 12.22
CA PHE A 460 -5.47 -12.06 13.03
C PHE A 460 -5.17 -11.06 14.15
N ASN A 461 -4.58 -11.54 15.23
CA ASN A 461 -4.22 -10.65 16.33
C ASN A 461 -3.03 -9.74 15.98
N ASN A 462 -2.14 -10.22 15.10
CA ASN A 462 -0.96 -9.49 14.64
C ASN A 462 -0.46 -10.04 13.30
N VAL A 463 0.52 -9.36 12.72
CA VAL A 463 1.12 -9.69 11.42
C VAL A 463 1.83 -11.04 11.41
N LEU A 464 2.47 -11.46 12.52
CA LEU A 464 3.20 -12.74 12.59
C LEU A 464 2.24 -13.92 12.50
N GLU A 465 1.09 -13.82 13.14
CA GLU A 465 0.04 -14.85 13.07
C GLU A 465 -0.48 -14.99 11.63
N ALA A 466 -0.74 -13.87 10.96
CA ALA A 466 -1.17 -13.84 9.55
C ALA A 466 -0.12 -14.49 8.62
N VAL A 467 1.15 -14.08 8.73
CA VAL A 467 2.26 -14.62 7.93
C VAL A 467 2.41 -16.12 8.14
N LYS A 468 2.45 -16.59 9.40
CA LYS A 468 2.58 -18.02 9.70
C LYS A 468 1.41 -18.83 9.15
N THR A 469 0.19 -18.33 9.25
CA THR A 469 -0.99 -19.03 8.74
C THR A 469 -0.97 -19.11 7.21
N ALA A 470 -0.60 -18.05 6.51
CA ALA A 470 -0.45 -18.06 5.07
C ALA A 470 0.66 -19.03 4.61
N ILE A 471 1.82 -19.01 5.26
CA ILE A 471 2.92 -19.92 4.94
C ILE A 471 2.51 -21.38 5.16
N LYS A 472 1.86 -21.70 6.26
CA LYS A 472 1.38 -23.06 6.52
C LYS A 472 0.36 -23.55 5.51
N LYS A 473 -0.53 -22.67 5.05
CA LYS A 473 -1.48 -22.99 3.98
C LYS A 473 -0.78 -23.39 2.68
N GLU A 474 0.28 -22.68 2.30
CA GLU A 474 0.98 -22.90 1.03
C GLU A 474 2.06 -23.98 1.09
N LEU A 475 2.76 -24.11 2.23
CA LEU A 475 3.94 -24.97 2.39
C LEU A 475 3.73 -26.17 3.29
N GLY A 476 2.57 -26.26 3.97
CA GLY A 476 2.19 -27.35 4.85
C GLY A 476 2.27 -26.97 6.34
N GLU A 477 1.47 -27.65 7.15
CA GLU A 477 1.33 -27.40 8.60
C GLU A 477 2.62 -27.70 9.38
N ASP A 478 3.49 -28.54 8.85
CA ASP A 478 4.77 -28.96 9.41
C ASP A 478 5.91 -27.97 9.15
N PHE A 479 5.66 -26.87 8.41
CA PHE A 479 6.68 -25.87 8.07
C PHE A 479 7.30 -25.23 9.30
N LYS A 480 8.65 -25.17 9.33
CA LYS A 480 9.43 -24.63 10.46
C LYS A 480 9.85 -23.20 10.19
N PHE A 481 9.58 -22.33 11.16
CA PHE A 481 9.84 -20.88 11.08
C PHE A 481 11.18 -20.47 11.69
N GLN A 482 12.18 -21.36 11.62
CA GLN A 482 13.55 -21.09 12.06
C GLN A 482 14.50 -21.82 11.14
N TRP A 483 15.57 -21.15 10.76
CA TRP A 483 16.69 -21.78 10.09
C TRP A 483 17.48 -22.63 11.10
N SER A 484 17.94 -23.79 10.66
CA SER A 484 18.83 -24.65 11.44
C SER A 484 19.85 -25.26 10.48
N ASP A 485 21.13 -25.20 10.84
CA ASP A 485 22.21 -25.81 10.06
C ASP A 485 21.99 -27.31 9.82
N SER A 486 21.27 -28.00 10.70
CA SER A 486 20.90 -29.40 10.53
C SER A 486 19.91 -29.65 9.39
N MET A 487 19.28 -28.61 8.84
CA MET A 487 18.37 -28.69 7.70
C MET A 487 19.09 -28.50 6.37
N ASN A 488 20.37 -28.12 6.35
CA ASN A 488 21.16 -28.01 5.15
C ASN A 488 21.63 -29.40 4.67
N PRO A 489 21.11 -29.94 3.54
CA PRO A 489 21.48 -31.25 3.05
C PRO A 489 22.97 -31.36 2.66
N VAL A 490 23.64 -30.21 2.46
CA VAL A 490 25.09 -30.18 2.11
C VAL A 490 25.98 -30.39 3.35
N THR A 491 25.56 -29.95 4.52
CA THR A 491 26.36 -30.07 5.78
C THR A 491 26.10 -31.36 6.55
N ALA A 492 24.99 -32.06 6.30
CA ALA A 492 24.69 -33.35 6.95
C ALA A 492 25.59 -34.51 6.50
N GLY A 493 26.50 -34.30 5.55
CA GLY A 493 27.39 -35.29 4.98
C GLY A 493 28.86 -35.25 5.44
N HIS A 494 29.30 -34.26 6.21
CA HIS A 494 30.71 -34.08 6.61
C HIS A 494 30.87 -33.96 8.13
N SER A 495 30.50 -35.00 8.86
CA SER A 495 31.17 -35.26 10.13
C SER A 495 32.46 -36.04 9.81
N ILE A 496 33.52 -35.34 9.48
CA ILE A 496 34.85 -35.89 9.48
C ILE A 496 35.22 -36.13 10.95
N SER A 497 35.27 -37.37 11.33
CA SER A 497 35.90 -37.81 12.57
C SER A 497 37.36 -37.34 12.54
N ALA A 498 37.69 -36.32 13.32
CA ALA A 498 39.05 -36.09 13.71
C ALA A 498 39.39 -37.15 14.77
N ILE A 499 40.13 -38.15 14.35
CA ILE A 499 40.90 -39.04 15.21
C ILE A 499 42.25 -38.38 15.39
N GLU A 500 42.65 -38.26 16.68
CA GLU A 500 43.88 -37.81 17.33
C GLU A 500 43.98 -36.36 17.71
#